data_795c53c94f8913fc6ef95cf7918c1ada
#
_entry.id   795c53c94f8913fc6ef95cf7918c1ada
#
_cell.length_a   1.000
_cell.length_b   1.000
_cell.length_c   1.000
_cell.angle_alpha   90.00
_cell.angle_beta   90.00
_cell.angle_gamma   90.00
#
_symmetry.space_group_name_H-M   'P 1'
#
loop_
_entity.id
_entity.type
_entity.pdbx_description
1 polymer ?
#
loop_
_entity_poly.entity_id
_entity_poly.type
_entity_poly.pdbx_seq_one_letter_code
_entity_poly.pdbx_strand_id
1 'polypeptide(L)'
;MKKLIALIFVLASLAVVMVMVLPNVRERLLDAFLSVGDWAEGIGQGLDPDDLFGDDDPEDEGGGDPKDPDEGDSKNPDEGKPGTTPQQPAQNVTIVTRDDDLHEAMLQAIAQRHTELDISELGYNEAYLKDEISRFFFGHPSLFYVSNAFSYYKEEGSSKVKTVVLSYLYDEAQSAQMSLEYEQAVTQIVSGIPSGASEFDKVLYLHDHLVQNYVYDHEGVKTEAQTGQAVAIRDAYHFFKEKKGVCQAYMLAMIALCERAGIESLPVISDELVHAWNLVKVDGEWYHVDVTWDDAGDATSPVYPSFVSYQYFLLSDQALYSGSATRKPRTAVWETTERANTALYDLARWRETNTPMAKLGSQYYCVLFDKTAKTAKLYRGDKATMSEIRAFDDEKWYGAPNSFYTTAWAGLAVWNGKLLISTNTEFYWYDPQSGALTKIADLLSVLGSKQIFGICEVDSAGTVTYVAAEDCEGVYQTRTWQIPAA
;
A
#
# COMPACT_ATOMS: atom_id res chain seq x y z
N MET A 1 -4.26 25.42 9.85
CA MET A 1 -5.05 24.86 8.74
C MET A 1 -4.51 23.51 8.28
N LYS A 2 -3.21 23.35 7.92
CA LYS A 2 -2.62 22.04 7.52
C LYS A 2 -2.81 20.93 8.57
N LYS A 3 -2.68 21.21 9.87
CA LYS A 3 -2.93 20.25 10.96
C LYS A 3 -4.40 19.82 11.09
N LEU A 4 -5.33 20.68 10.71
CA LEU A 4 -6.76 20.38 10.74
C LEU A 4 -7.15 19.43 9.59
N ILE A 5 -6.47 19.53 8.45
CA ILE A 5 -6.69 18.70 7.27
C ILE A 5 -6.18 17.27 7.51
N ALA A 6 -5.01 17.12 8.12
CA ALA A 6 -4.46 15.82 8.49
C ALA A 6 -5.35 15.08 9.51
N LEU A 7 -5.83 15.81 10.52
CA LEU A 7 -6.76 15.26 11.51
C LEU A 7 -8.09 14.78 10.88
N ILE A 8 -8.56 15.46 9.83
CA ILE A 8 -9.80 15.08 9.13
C ILE A 8 -9.63 13.78 8.33
N PHE A 9 -8.41 13.42 7.85
CA PHE A 9 -8.21 12.19 7.07
C PHE A 9 -8.02 10.94 7.92
N VAL A 10 -7.30 11.03 9.02
CA VAL A 10 -7.26 9.96 10.02
C VAL A 10 -8.64 9.77 10.65
N LEU A 11 -9.37 10.88 10.86
CA LEU A 11 -10.76 10.86 11.31
C LEU A 11 -11.75 10.52 10.17
N ALA A 12 -11.42 10.66 8.89
CA ALA A 12 -12.31 10.26 7.79
C ALA A 12 -12.24 8.75 7.48
N SER A 13 -11.14 8.09 7.76
CA SER A 13 -11.17 6.62 7.94
C SER A 13 -11.98 6.23 9.18
N LEU A 14 -12.16 7.15 10.14
CA LEU A 14 -12.95 7.00 11.36
C LEU A 14 -14.27 7.78 11.34
N ALA A 15 -14.51 8.69 10.40
CA ALA A 15 -15.71 9.54 10.38
C ALA A 15 -16.10 10.04 8.99
N VAL A 16 -16.81 9.22 8.24
CA VAL A 16 -17.61 9.63 7.08
C VAL A 16 -18.61 10.76 7.44
N VAL A 17 -18.87 10.99 8.71
CA VAL A 17 -19.85 11.95 9.20
C VAL A 17 -19.33 13.40 9.27
N MET A 18 -18.03 13.67 9.28
CA MET A 18 -17.51 15.04 9.46
C MET A 18 -17.22 15.81 8.14
N VAL A 19 -17.14 15.14 7.00
CA VAL A 19 -16.86 15.78 5.70
C VAL A 19 -18.04 16.63 5.18
N MET A 20 -19.22 16.47 5.74
CA MET A 20 -20.43 17.21 5.26
C MET A 20 -20.49 18.69 5.67
N VAL A 21 -19.61 19.18 6.53
CA VAL A 21 -19.83 20.48 7.19
C VAL A 21 -18.95 21.63 6.65
N LEU A 22 -17.88 21.38 5.89
CA LEU A 22 -16.98 22.45 5.44
C LEU A 22 -16.63 22.37 3.93
N PRO A 23 -17.34 23.13 3.07
CA PRO A 23 -17.11 23.11 1.62
C PRO A 23 -15.66 23.44 1.18
N ASN A 24 -14.98 24.30 1.90
CA ASN A 24 -13.61 24.75 1.56
C ASN A 24 -12.51 23.70 1.86
N VAL A 25 -12.82 22.68 2.67
CA VAL A 25 -11.92 21.56 2.97
C VAL A 25 -11.97 20.53 1.85
N ARG A 26 -13.14 20.36 1.24
CA ARG A 26 -13.38 19.43 0.14
C ARG A 26 -12.53 19.78 -1.09
N GLU A 27 -12.50 21.05 -1.50
CA GLU A 27 -11.71 21.49 -2.67
C GLU A 27 -10.21 21.32 -2.44
N ARG A 28 -9.70 21.66 -1.25
CA ARG A 28 -8.27 21.51 -0.92
C ARG A 28 -7.82 20.06 -0.78
N LEU A 29 -8.72 19.16 -0.42
CA LEU A 29 -8.46 17.73 -0.40
C LEU A 29 -8.40 17.17 -1.82
N LEU A 30 -9.28 17.63 -2.69
CA LEU A 30 -9.27 17.28 -4.10
C LEU A 30 -7.95 17.72 -4.75
N ASP A 31 -7.52 18.95 -4.49
CA ASP A 31 -6.25 19.49 -5.01
C ASP A 31 -5.02 18.72 -4.49
N ALA A 32 -5.01 18.33 -3.21
CA ALA A 32 -3.93 17.51 -2.65
C ALA A 32 -3.89 16.10 -3.25
N PHE A 33 -5.05 15.51 -3.56
CA PHE A 33 -5.12 14.20 -4.21
C PHE A 33 -4.84 14.27 -5.71
N LEU A 34 -5.23 15.33 -6.38
CA LEU A 34 -4.88 15.57 -7.79
C LEU A 34 -3.37 15.78 -7.95
N SER A 35 -2.72 16.46 -7.00
CA SER A 35 -1.26 16.60 -7.00
C SER A 35 -0.50 15.28 -6.79
N VAL A 36 -1.10 14.29 -6.14
CA VAL A 36 -0.55 12.92 -6.06
C VAL A 36 -0.74 12.18 -7.38
N GLY A 37 -1.84 12.44 -8.11
CA GLY A 37 -2.05 11.93 -9.47
C GLY A 37 -1.02 12.50 -10.46
N ASP A 38 -0.81 13.82 -10.43
CA ASP A 38 0.22 14.51 -11.23
C ASP A 38 1.64 14.01 -10.88
N TRP A 39 1.86 13.57 -9.65
CA TRP A 39 3.12 12.96 -9.24
C TRP A 39 3.30 11.54 -9.79
N ALA A 40 2.25 10.72 -9.83
CA ALA A 40 2.29 9.40 -10.48
C ALA A 40 2.52 9.52 -12.00
N GLU A 41 1.92 10.52 -12.65
CA GLU A 41 2.23 10.89 -14.03
C GLU A 41 3.68 11.42 -14.16
N GLY A 42 4.20 12.13 -13.14
CA GLY A 42 5.57 12.66 -13.09
C GLY A 42 6.64 11.57 -12.96
N ILE A 43 6.38 10.47 -12.23
CA ILE A 43 7.29 9.31 -12.18
C ILE A 43 7.45 8.72 -13.58
N GLY A 44 6.35 8.68 -14.33
CA GLY A 44 6.37 8.32 -15.74
C GLY A 44 7.22 9.26 -16.62
N GLN A 45 7.48 10.50 -16.24
CA GLN A 45 8.14 11.51 -17.09
C GLN A 45 9.54 11.94 -16.66
N GLY A 46 10.13 11.41 -15.57
CA GLY A 46 11.50 11.67 -15.13
C GLY A 46 11.77 13.00 -14.52
N LEU A 47 10.77 13.57 -13.99
CA LEU A 47 10.95 14.71 -13.11
C LEU A 47 11.62 14.20 -11.82
N ASP A 48 12.66 14.92 -11.41
CA ASP A 48 13.24 14.72 -10.08
C ASP A 48 12.10 14.93 -9.07
N PRO A 49 11.85 14.02 -8.13
CA PRO A 49 10.87 14.24 -7.08
C PRO A 49 11.06 15.58 -6.34
N ASP A 50 12.25 16.18 -6.43
CA ASP A 50 12.59 17.45 -5.81
C ASP A 50 12.06 18.68 -6.58
N ASP A 51 11.65 18.53 -7.85
CA ASP A 51 11.14 19.63 -8.66
C ASP A 51 9.62 19.86 -8.53
N LEU A 52 8.90 19.00 -7.84
CA LEU A 52 7.43 19.01 -7.75
C LEU A 52 6.85 19.86 -6.61
N PHE A 53 7.68 20.40 -5.72
CA PHE A 53 7.22 21.20 -4.59
C PHE A 53 7.91 22.56 -4.53
N GLY A 54 7.53 23.44 -5.46
CA GLY A 54 7.92 24.86 -5.42
C GLY A 54 7.29 25.55 -4.19
N ASP A 55 8.12 26.22 -3.39
CA ASP A 55 7.72 27.12 -2.32
C ASP A 55 7.00 28.33 -2.89
N ASP A 56 5.68 28.35 -2.89
CA ASP A 56 4.89 29.58 -2.96
C ASP A 56 4.28 29.86 -1.59
N ASP A 57 4.95 30.72 -0.86
CA ASP A 57 4.44 31.37 0.35
C ASP A 57 3.54 32.54 -0.08
N PRO A 58 2.24 32.57 0.22
CA PRO A 58 1.46 33.79 0.06
C PRO A 58 1.45 34.57 1.36
N GLU A 59 1.88 35.80 1.21
CA GLU A 59 1.87 36.87 2.21
C GLU A 59 0.48 37.10 2.83
N ASP A 60 0.56 37.49 4.09
CA ASP A 60 -0.44 37.95 5.03
C ASP A 60 -1.21 39.20 4.54
N GLU A 61 -2.54 39.15 4.48
CA GLU A 61 -3.35 40.38 4.52
C GLU A 61 -4.68 40.13 5.26
N GLY A 62 -4.86 40.94 6.25
CA GLY A 62 -5.74 41.23 7.28
C GLY A 62 -7.26 41.21 7.17
N GLY A 63 -7.86 40.93 8.29
CA GLY A 63 -8.91 41.75 8.89
C GLY A 63 -10.37 41.43 8.55
N GLY A 64 -11.16 41.10 9.56
CA GLY A 64 -12.57 41.38 9.53
C GLY A 64 -13.51 40.39 10.23
N ASP A 65 -13.74 40.63 11.50
CA ASP A 65 -14.91 40.13 12.24
C ASP A 65 -16.23 40.66 11.63
N PRO A 66 -17.29 39.88 11.57
CA PRO A 66 -18.45 40.26 12.36
C PRO A 66 -19.39 39.12 12.88
N LYS A 67 -19.70 39.27 14.18
CA LYS A 67 -21.03 39.17 14.79
C LYS A 67 -21.94 37.95 14.59
N ASP A 68 -22.18 37.35 15.77
CA ASP A 68 -23.37 36.60 16.16
C ASP A 68 -24.69 37.27 15.77
N PRO A 69 -25.73 36.52 15.47
CA PRO A 69 -26.85 36.54 16.38
C PRO A 69 -27.65 35.22 16.57
N ASP A 70 -28.00 35.03 17.80
CA ASP A 70 -29.36 34.78 18.31
C ASP A 70 -29.94 33.36 18.41
N GLU A 71 -30.37 33.17 19.62
CA GLU A 71 -31.09 32.07 20.24
C GLU A 71 -32.46 31.75 19.57
N GLY A 72 -32.88 30.51 19.65
CA GLY A 72 -34.20 30.04 19.29
C GLY A 72 -34.63 28.78 19.98
N ASP A 73 -35.28 28.98 21.09
CA ASP A 73 -36.02 28.07 21.96
C ASP A 73 -37.08 27.22 21.21
N SER A 74 -37.26 25.92 21.54
CA SER A 74 -38.62 25.40 21.90
C SER A 74 -38.71 23.88 22.07
N LYS A 75 -39.03 23.50 23.29
CA LYS A 75 -40.18 22.68 23.71
C LYS A 75 -40.29 21.20 23.36
N ASN A 76 -40.16 20.47 24.45
CA ASN A 76 -40.74 19.14 24.73
C ASN A 76 -42.28 19.16 24.74
N PRO A 77 -42.96 18.06 24.44
CA PRO A 77 -43.89 17.46 25.37
C PRO A 77 -43.80 15.93 25.45
N ASP A 78 -43.66 15.38 26.57
CA ASP A 78 -44.59 14.98 27.66
C ASP A 78 -45.30 13.64 27.50
N GLU A 79 -44.94 12.76 28.43
CA GLU A 79 -45.65 11.72 29.20
C GLU A 79 -46.66 10.74 28.58
N GLY A 80 -46.39 9.45 28.93
CA GLY A 80 -47.39 8.37 28.93
C GLY A 80 -46.88 7.04 29.41
N LYS A 81 -46.96 6.73 30.68
CA LYS A 81 -46.83 5.39 31.33
C LYS A 81 -48.11 4.57 31.18
N PRO A 82 -48.19 3.23 31.45
CA PRO A 82 -47.30 2.35 32.20
C PRO A 82 -47.14 0.88 31.71
N GLY A 83 -46.07 0.23 32.12
CA GLY A 83 -46.12 -1.11 32.72
C GLY A 83 -46.22 -2.34 31.84
N THR A 84 -45.04 -2.88 31.40
CA THR A 84 -44.83 -4.33 31.32
C THR A 84 -43.41 -4.59 31.77
N THR A 85 -43.26 -5.58 32.67
CA THR A 85 -42.00 -6.11 33.18
C THR A 85 -41.06 -6.40 32.01
N PRO A 86 -39.81 -5.91 31.98
CA PRO A 86 -38.90 -6.23 30.90
C PRO A 86 -38.47 -7.68 31.03
N GLN A 87 -38.77 -8.52 30.05
CA GLN A 87 -37.94 -9.66 29.74
C GLN A 87 -36.52 -9.09 29.44
N GLN A 88 -35.54 -9.50 30.22
CA GLN A 88 -34.14 -9.22 29.97
C GLN A 88 -33.80 -9.62 28.52
N PRO A 89 -33.41 -8.69 27.65
CA PRO A 89 -32.87 -9.07 26.34
C PRO A 89 -31.60 -9.88 26.58
N ALA A 90 -31.40 -10.91 25.78
CA ALA A 90 -30.13 -11.60 25.72
C ALA A 90 -29.03 -10.57 25.62
N GLN A 91 -28.05 -10.63 26.52
CA GLN A 91 -27.02 -9.58 26.65
C GLN A 91 -26.12 -9.58 25.43
N ASN A 92 -26.33 -8.67 24.50
CA ASN A 92 -25.40 -8.33 23.42
C ASN A 92 -24.28 -7.39 23.94
N VAL A 93 -23.84 -7.61 25.17
CA VAL A 93 -22.87 -6.78 25.88
C VAL A 93 -21.73 -7.64 26.41
N THR A 94 -20.50 -7.25 26.08
CA THR A 94 -19.28 -7.76 26.73
C THR A 94 -18.89 -6.79 27.83
N ILE A 95 -18.62 -7.28 29.04
CA ILE A 95 -18.11 -6.49 30.16
C ILE A 95 -16.58 -6.69 30.19
N VAL A 96 -15.84 -5.59 30.16
CA VAL A 96 -14.37 -5.59 30.19
C VAL A 96 -13.91 -5.06 31.56
N THR A 97 -13.21 -5.88 32.31
CA THR A 97 -12.66 -5.53 33.62
C THR A 97 -11.23 -4.99 33.51
N ARG A 98 -10.66 -4.49 34.60
CA ARG A 98 -9.28 -3.97 34.61
C ARG A 98 -8.21 -5.03 34.37
N ASP A 99 -8.55 -6.28 34.58
CA ASP A 99 -7.64 -7.42 34.40
C ASP A 99 -7.70 -7.99 32.98
N ASP A 100 -8.65 -7.54 32.16
CA ASP A 100 -8.84 -8.00 30.78
C ASP A 100 -8.00 -7.14 29.81
N ASP A 101 -7.47 -7.78 28.79
CA ASP A 101 -6.92 -7.09 27.63
C ASP A 101 -8.06 -6.57 26.73
N LEU A 102 -8.09 -5.27 26.44
CA LEU A 102 -9.15 -4.66 25.66
C LEU A 102 -9.24 -5.25 24.24
N HIS A 103 -8.10 -5.50 23.60
CA HIS A 103 -8.08 -6.04 22.23
C HIS A 103 -8.64 -7.46 22.20
N GLU A 104 -8.27 -8.29 23.17
CA GLU A 104 -8.83 -9.65 23.27
C GLU A 104 -10.33 -9.63 23.57
N ALA A 105 -10.77 -8.75 24.46
CA ALA A 105 -12.19 -8.57 24.75
C ALA A 105 -12.98 -8.10 23.52
N MET A 106 -12.41 -7.21 22.71
CA MET A 106 -12.98 -6.79 21.43
C MET A 106 -13.09 -7.94 20.44
N LEU A 107 -12.04 -8.76 20.29
CA LEU A 107 -12.08 -9.95 19.41
C LEU A 107 -13.20 -10.92 19.84
N GLN A 108 -13.32 -11.20 21.14
CA GLN A 108 -14.38 -12.06 21.68
C GLN A 108 -15.78 -11.47 21.45
N ALA A 109 -15.96 -10.16 21.68
CA ALA A 109 -17.23 -9.48 21.44
C ALA A 109 -17.61 -9.55 19.96
N ILE A 110 -16.66 -9.28 19.06
CA ILE A 110 -16.87 -9.35 17.61
C ILE A 110 -17.21 -10.78 17.16
N ALA A 111 -16.50 -11.78 17.67
CA ALA A 111 -16.78 -13.19 17.37
C ALA A 111 -18.19 -13.63 17.81
N GLN A 112 -18.71 -13.06 18.90
CA GLN A 112 -20.05 -13.28 19.40
C GLN A 112 -21.09 -12.32 18.80
N ARG A 113 -20.66 -11.41 17.92
CA ARG A 113 -21.46 -10.32 17.34
C ARG A 113 -22.18 -9.47 18.39
N HIS A 114 -21.53 -9.25 19.52
CA HIS A 114 -22.01 -8.29 20.49
C HIS A 114 -21.93 -6.88 19.91
N THR A 115 -22.87 -6.04 20.29
CA THR A 115 -22.95 -4.65 19.80
C THR A 115 -22.44 -3.64 20.81
N GLU A 116 -22.16 -4.05 22.03
CA GLU A 116 -21.71 -3.16 23.09
C GLU A 116 -20.59 -3.81 23.91
N LEU A 117 -19.59 -3.00 24.29
CA LEU A 117 -18.60 -3.34 25.30
C LEU A 117 -18.73 -2.35 26.45
N ASP A 118 -19.01 -2.83 27.67
CA ASP A 118 -18.91 -2.03 28.87
C ASP A 118 -17.45 -1.98 29.34
N ILE A 119 -16.83 -0.82 29.20
CA ILE A 119 -15.43 -0.55 29.57
C ILE A 119 -15.32 0.40 30.76
N SER A 120 -16.39 0.54 31.53
CA SER A 120 -16.48 1.50 32.64
C SER A 120 -15.35 1.33 33.66
N GLU A 121 -14.87 0.09 33.88
CA GLU A 121 -13.78 -0.18 34.81
C GLU A 121 -12.41 0.28 34.32
N LEU A 122 -12.20 0.45 33.00
CA LEU A 122 -10.92 0.86 32.42
C LEU A 122 -10.66 2.36 32.65
N GLY A 123 -11.72 3.16 32.73
CA GLY A 123 -11.63 4.58 33.00
C GLY A 123 -10.97 5.39 31.86
N TYR A 124 -11.03 4.90 30.63
CA TYR A 124 -10.43 5.54 29.45
C TYR A 124 -11.20 6.80 29.06
N ASN A 125 -10.45 7.81 28.62
CA ASN A 125 -11.05 8.96 27.98
C ASN A 125 -11.20 8.73 26.46
N GLU A 126 -11.93 9.62 25.80
CA GLU A 126 -12.22 9.53 24.37
C GLU A 126 -10.96 9.47 23.49
N ALA A 127 -9.95 10.30 23.77
CA ALA A 127 -8.75 10.38 22.96
C ALA A 127 -7.96 9.07 23.01
N TYR A 128 -7.73 8.56 24.22
CA TYR A 128 -7.03 7.29 24.40
C TYR A 128 -7.79 6.13 23.75
N LEU A 129 -9.12 6.08 23.93
CA LEU A 129 -9.94 5.03 23.35
C LEU A 129 -9.91 5.04 21.82
N LYS A 130 -9.94 6.22 21.19
CA LYS A 130 -9.83 6.34 19.73
C LYS A 130 -8.52 5.75 19.22
N ASP A 131 -7.43 6.05 19.90
CA ASP A 131 -6.12 5.52 19.56
C ASP A 131 -6.09 3.98 19.68
N GLU A 132 -6.56 3.44 20.80
CA GLU A 132 -6.58 1.99 21.02
C GLU A 132 -7.47 1.24 20.01
N ILE A 133 -8.65 1.73 19.71
CA ILE A 133 -9.56 1.11 18.72
C ILE A 133 -8.94 1.16 17.31
N SER A 134 -8.30 2.25 16.96
CA SER A 134 -7.64 2.33 15.65
C SER A 134 -6.46 1.36 15.55
N ARG A 135 -5.64 1.24 16.59
CA ARG A 135 -4.57 0.24 16.66
C ARG A 135 -5.12 -1.18 16.52
N PHE A 136 -6.23 -1.45 17.20
CA PHE A 136 -6.92 -2.73 17.10
C PHE A 136 -7.31 -3.06 15.65
N PHE A 137 -8.02 -2.18 14.96
CA PHE A 137 -8.46 -2.44 13.58
C PHE A 137 -7.31 -2.50 12.59
N PHE A 138 -6.27 -1.69 12.75
CA PHE A 138 -5.08 -1.78 11.90
C PHE A 138 -4.27 -3.05 12.14
N GLY A 139 -4.31 -3.60 13.35
CA GLY A 139 -3.70 -4.89 13.66
C GLY A 139 -4.52 -6.10 13.21
N HIS A 140 -5.79 -5.92 12.81
CA HIS A 140 -6.71 -7.02 12.49
C HIS A 140 -7.40 -6.80 11.13
N PRO A 141 -6.67 -6.88 10.01
CA PRO A 141 -7.21 -6.63 8.66
C PRO A 141 -8.34 -7.58 8.25
N SER A 142 -8.49 -8.72 8.92
CA SER A 142 -9.59 -9.68 8.71
C SER A 142 -10.95 -9.20 9.25
N LEU A 143 -10.98 -8.14 10.07
CA LEU A 143 -12.20 -7.59 10.65
C LEU A 143 -12.85 -6.50 9.78
N PHE A 144 -12.62 -6.51 8.48
CA PHE A 144 -13.15 -5.55 7.51
C PHE A 144 -14.69 -5.41 7.52
N TYR A 145 -15.41 -6.37 8.08
CA TYR A 145 -16.88 -6.39 8.21
C TYR A 145 -17.40 -5.65 9.45
N VAL A 146 -16.51 -5.18 10.31
CA VAL A 146 -16.84 -4.33 11.47
C VAL A 146 -16.47 -2.89 11.12
N SER A 147 -17.37 -1.95 11.40
CA SER A 147 -17.11 -0.53 11.20
C SER A 147 -16.00 -0.05 12.14
N ASN A 148 -14.98 0.57 11.60
CA ASN A 148 -13.96 1.28 12.40
C ASN A 148 -14.45 2.65 12.88
N ALA A 149 -15.60 3.13 12.37
CA ALA A 149 -16.34 4.25 12.95
C ALA A 149 -17.22 3.73 14.08
N PHE A 150 -16.82 3.99 15.31
CA PHE A 150 -17.55 3.54 16.49
C PHE A 150 -18.22 4.70 17.21
N SER A 151 -19.32 4.39 17.90
CA SER A 151 -19.99 5.29 18.85
C SER A 151 -19.66 4.89 20.28
N TYR A 152 -19.81 5.79 21.23
CA TYR A 152 -19.59 5.51 22.63
C TYR A 152 -20.51 6.31 23.52
N TYR A 153 -20.74 5.78 24.73
CA TYR A 153 -21.44 6.51 25.79
C TYR A 153 -20.44 6.87 26.89
N LYS A 154 -20.56 8.07 27.44
CA LYS A 154 -19.78 8.54 28.59
C LYS A 154 -20.54 8.31 29.90
N GLU A 155 -19.78 8.24 30.99
CA GLU A 155 -20.36 8.36 32.32
C GLU A 155 -20.96 9.77 32.52
N GLU A 156 -22.12 9.86 33.14
CA GLU A 156 -22.76 11.13 33.39
C GLU A 156 -21.85 12.06 34.21
N GLY A 157 -21.63 13.27 33.69
CA GLY A 157 -20.75 14.26 34.32
C GLY A 157 -19.26 13.95 34.27
N SER A 158 -18.82 12.96 33.47
CA SER A 158 -17.44 12.51 33.36
C SER A 158 -16.90 12.64 31.92
N SER A 159 -15.58 12.76 31.78
CA SER A 159 -14.92 12.62 30.48
C SER A 159 -14.61 11.15 30.12
N LYS A 160 -14.92 10.21 31.00
CA LYS A 160 -14.63 8.79 30.83
C LYS A 160 -15.68 8.12 29.95
N VAL A 161 -15.24 7.22 29.11
CA VAL A 161 -16.12 6.38 28.30
C VAL A 161 -16.58 5.18 29.13
N LYS A 162 -17.87 4.93 29.07
CA LYS A 162 -18.50 3.80 29.75
C LYS A 162 -18.70 2.64 28.80
N THR A 163 -19.22 2.89 27.61
CA THR A 163 -19.62 1.84 26.66
C THR A 163 -19.13 2.19 25.26
N VAL A 164 -18.53 1.23 24.59
CA VAL A 164 -18.24 1.29 23.14
C VAL A 164 -19.33 0.54 22.39
N VAL A 165 -19.84 1.15 21.32
CA VAL A 165 -20.84 0.55 20.45
C VAL A 165 -20.14 0.03 19.18
N LEU A 166 -20.23 -1.27 18.94
CA LEU A 166 -19.74 -1.92 17.74
C LEU A 166 -20.84 -1.96 16.67
N SER A 167 -20.48 -1.64 15.45
CA SER A 167 -21.39 -1.68 14.31
C SER A 167 -20.86 -2.64 13.24
N TYR A 168 -21.71 -3.48 12.71
CA TYR A 168 -21.38 -4.45 11.67
C TYR A 168 -21.88 -3.94 10.32
N LEU A 169 -20.99 -3.92 9.31
CA LEU A 169 -21.28 -3.44 7.97
C LEU A 169 -22.12 -4.43 7.16
N TYR A 170 -22.05 -5.70 7.52
CA TYR A 170 -22.72 -6.80 6.83
C TYR A 170 -23.39 -7.73 7.85
N ASP A 171 -24.40 -8.46 7.43
CA ASP A 171 -25.00 -9.50 8.25
C ASP A 171 -24.02 -10.67 8.46
N GLU A 172 -24.41 -11.63 9.32
CA GLU A 172 -23.55 -12.74 9.70
C GLU A 172 -23.20 -13.65 8.52
N ALA A 173 -24.19 -13.95 7.66
CA ALA A 173 -23.98 -14.83 6.50
C ALA A 173 -23.08 -14.15 5.44
N GLN A 174 -23.29 -12.87 5.19
CA GLN A 174 -22.45 -12.07 4.30
C GLN A 174 -21.02 -11.98 4.85
N SER A 175 -20.86 -11.65 6.13
CA SER A 175 -19.54 -11.56 6.78
C SER A 175 -18.78 -12.90 6.69
N ALA A 176 -19.46 -14.02 6.93
CA ALA A 176 -18.86 -15.35 6.85
C ALA A 176 -18.39 -15.68 5.43
N GLN A 177 -19.20 -15.39 4.41
CA GLN A 177 -18.83 -15.60 3.01
C GLN A 177 -17.64 -14.73 2.60
N MET A 178 -17.67 -13.46 2.95
CA MET A 178 -16.60 -12.51 2.65
C MET A 178 -15.30 -12.88 3.35
N SER A 179 -15.38 -13.33 4.60
CA SER A 179 -14.20 -13.83 5.35
C SER A 179 -13.59 -15.06 4.69
N LEU A 180 -14.41 -15.97 4.17
CA LEU A 180 -13.90 -17.12 3.41
C LEU A 180 -13.16 -16.68 2.13
N GLU A 181 -13.71 -15.74 1.37
CA GLU A 181 -13.07 -15.18 0.17
C GLU A 181 -11.74 -14.49 0.51
N TYR A 182 -11.72 -13.71 1.58
CA TYR A 182 -10.50 -13.07 2.10
C TYR A 182 -9.42 -14.10 2.45
N GLU A 183 -9.77 -15.12 3.22
CA GLU A 183 -8.86 -16.19 3.62
C GLU A 183 -8.31 -16.98 2.42
N GLN A 184 -9.15 -17.21 1.42
CA GLN A 184 -8.73 -17.85 0.17
C GLN A 184 -7.73 -16.96 -0.60
N ALA A 185 -7.98 -15.66 -0.72
CA ALA A 185 -7.09 -14.74 -1.40
C ALA A 185 -5.71 -14.67 -0.71
N VAL A 186 -5.68 -14.47 0.61
CA VAL A 186 -4.44 -14.45 1.39
C VAL A 186 -3.67 -15.77 1.26
N THR A 187 -4.37 -16.90 1.39
CA THR A 187 -3.75 -18.25 1.28
C THR A 187 -3.17 -18.45 -0.13
N GLN A 188 -3.90 -18.07 -1.17
CA GLN A 188 -3.45 -18.24 -2.55
C GLN A 188 -2.17 -17.45 -2.79
N ILE A 189 -2.11 -16.18 -2.37
CA ILE A 189 -0.93 -15.33 -2.55
C ILE A 189 0.27 -15.92 -1.81
N VAL A 190 0.12 -16.25 -0.53
CA VAL A 190 1.21 -16.77 0.29
C VAL A 190 1.70 -18.14 -0.18
N SER A 191 0.82 -18.95 -0.78
CA SER A 191 1.22 -20.27 -1.35
C SER A 191 2.20 -20.14 -2.53
N GLY A 192 2.30 -18.98 -3.16
CA GLY A 192 3.29 -18.71 -4.20
C GLY A 192 4.70 -18.44 -3.67
N ILE A 193 4.88 -18.27 -2.37
CA ILE A 193 6.21 -18.10 -1.77
C ILE A 193 7.02 -19.39 -1.96
N PRO A 194 8.24 -19.31 -2.53
CA PRO A 194 9.07 -20.51 -2.73
C PRO A 194 9.35 -21.25 -1.43
N SER A 195 9.31 -22.58 -1.48
CA SER A 195 9.63 -23.42 -0.31
C SER A 195 11.06 -23.15 0.19
N GLY A 196 11.19 -22.95 1.50
CA GLY A 196 12.49 -22.64 2.12
C GLY A 196 12.95 -21.19 1.89
N ALA A 197 12.04 -20.30 1.47
CA ALA A 197 12.33 -18.87 1.33
C ALA A 197 12.79 -18.26 2.66
N SER A 198 13.85 -17.43 2.62
CA SER A 198 14.26 -16.60 3.76
C SER A 198 13.20 -15.53 4.06
N GLU A 199 13.30 -14.87 5.23
CA GLU A 199 12.37 -13.76 5.55
C GLU A 199 12.46 -12.65 4.50
N PHE A 200 13.67 -12.29 4.05
CA PHE A 200 13.86 -11.35 2.95
C PHE A 200 13.12 -11.80 1.68
N ASP A 201 13.27 -13.07 1.27
CA ASP A 201 12.60 -13.58 0.05
C ASP A 201 11.08 -13.57 0.17
N LYS A 202 10.55 -13.88 1.37
CA LYS A 202 9.12 -13.82 1.62
C LYS A 202 8.59 -12.39 1.45
N VAL A 203 9.26 -11.42 2.10
CA VAL A 203 8.86 -10.01 2.04
C VAL A 203 9.01 -9.46 0.62
N LEU A 204 10.09 -9.82 -0.08
CA LEU A 204 10.30 -9.47 -1.49
C LEU A 204 9.16 -10.00 -2.38
N TYR A 205 8.80 -11.27 -2.22
CA TYR A 205 7.71 -11.88 -2.98
C TYR A 205 6.38 -11.18 -2.72
N LEU A 206 6.05 -10.88 -1.45
CA LEU A 206 4.79 -10.22 -1.09
C LEU A 206 4.73 -8.79 -1.62
N HIS A 207 5.84 -8.05 -1.50
CA HIS A 207 5.98 -6.71 -2.05
C HIS A 207 5.76 -6.72 -3.56
N ASP A 208 6.54 -7.51 -4.30
CA ASP A 208 6.48 -7.60 -5.76
C ASP A 208 5.10 -8.05 -6.24
N HIS A 209 4.48 -8.99 -5.52
CA HIS A 209 3.13 -9.44 -5.83
C HIS A 209 2.11 -8.29 -5.74
N LEU A 210 2.18 -7.48 -4.70
CA LEU A 210 1.26 -6.35 -4.53
C LEU A 210 1.52 -5.28 -5.60
N VAL A 211 2.77 -4.86 -5.81
CA VAL A 211 3.14 -3.86 -6.82
C VAL A 211 2.72 -4.29 -8.24
N GLN A 212 2.85 -5.57 -8.57
CA GLN A 212 2.59 -6.07 -9.93
C GLN A 212 1.12 -6.39 -10.22
N ASN A 213 0.28 -6.57 -9.22
CA ASN A 213 -1.08 -7.09 -9.40
C ASN A 213 -2.18 -6.19 -8.87
N TYR A 214 -1.84 -5.06 -8.27
CA TYR A 214 -2.79 -4.11 -7.68
C TYR A 214 -2.50 -2.71 -8.20
N VAL A 215 -3.45 -1.80 -8.05
CA VAL A 215 -3.30 -0.39 -8.47
C VAL A 215 -3.91 0.55 -7.44
N TYR A 216 -3.38 1.78 -7.37
CA TYR A 216 -3.94 2.82 -6.52
C TYR A 216 -5.28 3.31 -7.07
N ASP A 217 -6.33 3.36 -6.23
CA ASP A 217 -7.69 3.72 -6.65
C ASP A 217 -7.98 5.22 -6.56
N HIS A 218 -7.41 6.00 -7.46
CA HIS A 218 -7.68 7.44 -7.58
C HIS A 218 -9.16 7.74 -7.87
N GLU A 219 -9.84 6.88 -8.63
CA GLU A 219 -11.25 7.09 -8.95
C GLU A 219 -12.16 6.87 -7.74
N GLY A 220 -11.85 5.89 -6.90
CA GLY A 220 -12.53 5.69 -5.62
C GLY A 220 -12.40 6.91 -4.71
N VAL A 221 -11.19 7.47 -4.61
CA VAL A 221 -10.93 8.72 -3.86
C VAL A 221 -11.75 9.89 -4.42
N LYS A 222 -11.75 10.10 -5.74
CA LYS A 222 -12.55 11.15 -6.38
C LYS A 222 -14.04 10.96 -6.11
N THR A 223 -14.53 9.73 -6.19
CA THR A 223 -15.94 9.40 -5.92
C THR A 223 -16.33 9.76 -4.50
N GLU A 224 -15.52 9.38 -3.50
CA GLU A 224 -15.75 9.78 -2.11
C GLU A 224 -15.77 11.29 -1.94
N ALA A 225 -14.80 12.00 -2.53
CA ALA A 225 -14.70 13.44 -2.45
C ALA A 225 -15.90 14.15 -3.09
N GLN A 226 -16.43 13.62 -4.19
CA GLN A 226 -17.57 14.22 -4.91
C GLN A 226 -18.92 13.90 -4.29
N THR A 227 -19.11 12.68 -3.82
CA THR A 227 -20.41 12.20 -3.33
C THR A 227 -20.57 12.36 -1.81
N GLY A 228 -19.45 12.42 -1.08
CA GLY A 228 -19.44 12.33 0.38
C GLY A 228 -19.83 10.94 0.91
N GLN A 229 -19.92 9.95 0.04
CA GLN A 229 -20.25 8.56 0.41
C GLN A 229 -18.97 7.73 0.47
N ALA A 230 -18.84 6.91 1.51
CA ALA A 230 -17.72 5.99 1.64
C ALA A 230 -17.71 4.98 0.49
N VAL A 231 -16.53 4.76 -0.08
CA VAL A 231 -16.24 3.68 -1.03
C VAL A 231 -15.32 2.68 -0.35
N ALA A 232 -15.50 1.40 -0.65
CA ALA A 232 -14.73 0.32 -0.02
C ALA A 232 -13.32 0.21 -0.65
N ILE A 233 -12.48 1.22 -0.42
CA ILE A 233 -11.11 1.34 -0.98
C ILE A 233 -10.02 1.28 0.09
N ARG A 234 -10.39 1.08 1.38
CA ARG A 234 -9.46 1.19 2.50
C ARG A 234 -9.22 -0.09 3.27
N ASP A 235 -10.01 -1.14 3.02
CA ASP A 235 -9.89 -2.42 3.71
C ASP A 235 -9.21 -3.49 2.84
N ALA A 236 -8.65 -4.50 3.49
CA ALA A 236 -7.89 -5.53 2.80
C ALA A 236 -8.76 -6.50 1.98
N TYR A 237 -10.04 -6.74 2.38
CA TYR A 237 -10.91 -7.64 1.63
C TYR A 237 -11.24 -7.08 0.24
N HIS A 238 -11.73 -5.84 0.19
CA HIS A 238 -12.04 -5.20 -1.10
C HIS A 238 -10.79 -4.99 -1.94
N PHE A 239 -9.67 -4.67 -1.31
CA PHE A 239 -8.38 -4.58 -1.99
C PHE A 239 -8.01 -5.89 -2.71
N PHE A 240 -8.07 -7.03 -2.02
CA PHE A 240 -7.79 -8.32 -2.65
C PHE A 240 -8.79 -8.68 -3.75
N LYS A 241 -10.06 -8.34 -3.56
CA LYS A 241 -11.14 -8.66 -4.49
C LYS A 241 -11.12 -7.79 -5.73
N GLU A 242 -11.02 -6.47 -5.56
CA GLU A 242 -11.13 -5.49 -6.65
C GLU A 242 -9.77 -5.17 -7.30
N LYS A 243 -8.67 -5.65 -6.73
CA LYS A 243 -7.30 -5.42 -7.18
C LYS A 243 -6.90 -3.93 -7.16
N LYS A 244 -7.52 -3.15 -6.30
CA LYS A 244 -7.27 -1.70 -6.17
C LYS A 244 -7.64 -1.19 -4.79
N GLY A 245 -6.99 -0.11 -4.37
CA GLY A 245 -7.27 0.54 -3.10
C GLY A 245 -6.32 1.70 -2.84
N VAL A 246 -6.43 2.31 -1.67
CA VAL A 246 -5.53 3.40 -1.24
C VAL A 246 -4.46 2.88 -0.27
N CYS A 247 -3.52 3.73 0.13
CA CYS A 247 -2.39 3.39 1.00
C CYS A 247 -2.77 2.55 2.24
N GLN A 248 -3.90 2.85 2.89
CA GLN A 248 -4.39 2.06 4.02
C GLN A 248 -4.70 0.60 3.62
N ALA A 249 -5.28 0.38 2.45
CA ALA A 249 -5.59 -0.97 1.97
C ALA A 249 -4.31 -1.76 1.64
N TYR A 250 -3.31 -1.11 1.02
CA TYR A 250 -1.97 -1.70 0.81
C TYR A 250 -1.31 -2.09 2.13
N MET A 251 -1.34 -1.19 3.11
CA MET A 251 -0.80 -1.43 4.45
C MET A 251 -1.46 -2.63 5.11
N LEU A 252 -2.79 -2.68 5.12
CA LEU A 252 -3.56 -3.78 5.72
C LEU A 252 -3.35 -5.10 4.97
N ALA A 253 -3.28 -5.07 3.64
CA ALA A 253 -2.97 -6.24 2.83
C ALA A 253 -1.57 -6.79 3.15
N MET A 254 -0.57 -5.91 3.27
CA MET A 254 0.79 -6.32 3.64
C MET A 254 0.84 -6.93 5.03
N ILE A 255 0.11 -6.39 6.03
CA ILE A 255 -0.01 -6.97 7.37
C ILE A 255 -0.59 -8.40 7.27
N ALA A 256 -1.71 -8.56 6.57
CA ALA A 256 -2.38 -9.86 6.42
C ALA A 256 -1.47 -10.93 5.77
N LEU A 257 -0.76 -10.53 4.73
CA LEU A 257 0.15 -11.42 4.00
C LEU A 257 1.40 -11.76 4.83
N CYS A 258 1.99 -10.78 5.50
CA CYS A 258 3.13 -10.98 6.40
C CYS A 258 2.77 -11.93 7.55
N GLU A 259 1.64 -11.70 8.23
CA GLU A 259 1.15 -12.57 9.31
C GLU A 259 1.02 -14.02 8.82
N ARG A 260 0.37 -14.24 7.68
CA ARG A 260 0.20 -15.58 7.11
C ARG A 260 1.53 -16.22 6.69
N ALA A 261 2.52 -15.43 6.26
CA ALA A 261 3.86 -15.89 5.92
C ALA A 261 4.77 -16.11 7.14
N GLY A 262 4.31 -15.77 8.35
CA GLY A 262 5.08 -15.83 9.59
C GLY A 262 6.16 -14.72 9.67
N ILE A 263 5.84 -13.54 9.20
CA ILE A 263 6.66 -12.31 9.25
C ILE A 263 5.97 -11.29 10.14
N GLU A 264 6.68 -10.71 11.08
CA GLU A 264 6.17 -9.61 11.90
C GLU A 264 6.05 -8.34 11.05
N SER A 265 4.87 -7.69 11.07
CA SER A 265 4.61 -6.43 10.39
C SER A 265 3.73 -5.53 11.24
N LEU A 266 4.01 -4.23 11.25
CA LEU A 266 3.29 -3.22 12.02
C LEU A 266 2.80 -2.10 11.10
N PRO A 267 1.64 -1.49 11.40
CA PRO A 267 1.17 -0.32 10.68
C PRO A 267 2.01 0.91 11.04
N VAL A 268 2.29 1.75 10.06
CA VAL A 268 2.85 3.08 10.24
C VAL A 268 1.92 4.08 9.56
N ILE A 269 1.54 5.12 10.29
CA ILE A 269 0.64 6.15 9.80
C ILE A 269 1.27 7.52 10.04
N SER A 270 1.16 8.39 9.06
CA SER A 270 1.62 9.75 9.12
C SER A 270 0.48 10.72 8.80
N ASP A 271 0.05 11.50 9.79
CA ASP A 271 -0.93 12.57 9.59
C ASP A 271 -0.38 13.68 8.69
N GLU A 272 0.92 13.96 8.79
CA GLU A 272 1.56 15.02 8.02
C GLU A 272 1.56 14.70 6.52
N LEU A 273 1.74 13.43 6.18
CA LEU A 273 1.72 12.96 4.79
C LEU A 273 0.34 12.48 4.34
N VAL A 274 -0.60 12.34 5.27
CA VAL A 274 -1.89 11.68 5.00
C VAL A 274 -1.68 10.30 4.36
N HIS A 275 -0.75 9.52 4.93
CA HIS A 275 -0.26 8.29 4.32
C HIS A 275 -0.08 7.17 5.34
N ALA A 276 -0.15 5.92 4.85
CA ALA A 276 0.01 4.71 5.65
C ALA A 276 0.88 3.69 4.91
N TRP A 277 1.81 3.04 5.66
CA TRP A 277 2.71 2.00 5.16
C TRP A 277 3.08 1.02 6.30
N ASN A 278 4.10 0.20 6.14
CA ASN A 278 4.47 -0.83 7.09
C ASN A 278 5.87 -0.68 7.66
N LEU A 279 6.06 -1.07 8.92
CA LEU A 279 7.30 -1.66 9.40
C LEU A 279 7.23 -3.17 9.25
N VAL A 280 8.28 -3.78 8.73
CA VAL A 280 8.38 -5.23 8.53
C VAL A 280 9.68 -5.73 9.13
N LYS A 281 9.63 -6.84 9.86
CA LYS A 281 10.81 -7.43 10.49
C LYS A 281 11.43 -8.47 9.57
N VAL A 282 12.71 -8.28 9.29
CA VAL A 282 13.50 -9.19 8.44
C VAL A 282 14.83 -9.50 9.13
N ASP A 283 15.11 -10.79 9.34
CA ASP A 283 16.32 -11.28 10.01
C ASP A 283 16.53 -10.63 11.40
N GLY A 284 15.43 -10.39 12.11
CA GLY A 284 15.42 -9.81 13.46
C GLY A 284 15.44 -8.29 13.54
N GLU A 285 15.56 -7.58 12.41
CA GLU A 285 15.63 -6.12 12.33
C GLU A 285 14.41 -5.54 11.64
N TRP A 286 13.96 -4.34 12.07
CA TRP A 286 12.84 -3.65 11.48
C TRP A 286 13.26 -2.75 10.32
N TYR A 287 12.41 -2.70 9.29
CA TYR A 287 12.58 -1.87 8.08
C TYR A 287 11.23 -1.28 7.66
N HIS A 288 11.26 -0.08 7.08
CA HIS A 288 10.12 0.46 6.37
C HIS A 288 9.92 -0.23 5.03
N VAL A 289 8.65 -0.55 4.73
CA VAL A 289 8.21 -1.05 3.42
C VAL A 289 6.96 -0.27 3.03
N ASP A 290 7.04 0.50 1.96
CA ASP A 290 5.91 1.28 1.45
C ASP A 290 5.56 0.80 0.05
N VAL A 291 4.70 -0.21 0.01
CA VAL A 291 4.26 -0.84 -1.24
C VAL A 291 3.48 0.14 -2.12
N THR A 292 2.74 1.08 -1.51
CA THR A 292 1.98 2.09 -2.24
C THR A 292 2.87 3.00 -3.07
N TRP A 293 4.00 3.42 -2.50
CA TRP A 293 4.93 4.32 -3.18
C TRP A 293 5.92 3.59 -4.09
N ASP A 294 6.02 2.29 -3.99
CA ASP A 294 6.75 1.45 -4.94
C ASP A 294 5.85 0.96 -6.10
N ASP A 295 4.53 1.17 -6.02
CA ASP A 295 3.59 0.88 -7.09
C ASP A 295 3.47 2.07 -8.05
N ALA A 296 3.82 1.85 -9.32
CA ALA A 296 3.69 2.85 -10.38
C ALA A 296 2.32 2.81 -11.09
N GLY A 297 1.47 1.84 -10.73
CA GLY A 297 0.16 1.67 -11.32
C GLY A 297 -0.89 2.60 -10.73
N ASP A 298 -1.79 3.12 -11.55
CA ASP A 298 -3.02 3.75 -11.11
C ASP A 298 -4.25 3.15 -11.81
N ALA A 299 -5.46 3.48 -11.34
CA ALA A 299 -6.69 2.93 -11.91
C ALA A 299 -6.95 3.37 -13.37
N THR A 300 -6.23 4.37 -13.88
CA THR A 300 -6.30 4.87 -15.25
C THR A 300 -5.22 4.28 -16.15
N SER A 301 -4.14 3.82 -15.54
CA SER A 301 -3.02 3.14 -16.20
C SER A 301 -3.14 1.64 -16.02
N PRO A 302 -2.85 0.84 -17.03
CA PRO A 302 -2.83 -0.59 -16.86
C PRO A 302 -1.78 -1.00 -15.82
N VAL A 303 -2.07 -2.04 -15.07
CA VAL A 303 -1.06 -2.71 -14.24
C VAL A 303 0.12 -3.08 -15.14
N TYR A 304 1.32 -2.71 -14.72
CA TYR A 304 2.55 -3.10 -15.41
C TYR A 304 3.15 -4.34 -14.74
N PRO A 305 2.76 -5.56 -15.12
CA PRO A 305 3.15 -6.76 -14.39
C PRO A 305 4.65 -7.05 -14.43
N SER A 306 5.39 -6.30 -15.25
CA SER A 306 6.86 -6.38 -15.32
C SER A 306 7.58 -5.22 -14.63
N PHE A 307 6.86 -4.28 -14.03
CA PHE A 307 7.44 -3.16 -13.30
C PHE A 307 7.43 -3.42 -11.80
N VAL A 308 8.51 -3.10 -11.14
CA VAL A 308 8.61 -3.04 -9.68
C VAL A 308 9.61 -1.96 -9.31
N SER A 309 9.22 -1.01 -8.48
CA SER A 309 10.14 -0.11 -7.79
C SER A 309 10.55 -0.71 -6.43
N TYR A 310 11.74 -0.38 -5.98
CA TYR A 310 12.25 -0.76 -4.66
C TYR A 310 12.75 0.47 -3.88
N GLN A 311 12.30 1.65 -4.25
CA GLN A 311 12.77 2.88 -3.61
C GLN A 311 12.37 2.95 -2.13
N TYR A 312 11.25 2.34 -1.79
CA TYR A 312 10.70 2.29 -0.44
C TYR A 312 10.67 0.89 0.18
N PHE A 313 11.39 -0.06 -0.41
CA PHE A 313 11.51 -1.43 0.08
C PHE A 313 12.67 -1.56 1.07
N LEU A 314 12.41 -1.95 2.31
CA LEU A 314 13.39 -2.18 3.39
C LEU A 314 14.31 -0.96 3.68
N LEU A 315 13.73 0.20 3.93
CA LEU A 315 14.46 1.41 4.33
C LEU A 315 14.65 1.50 5.84
N SER A 316 15.79 2.08 6.25
CA SER A 316 15.94 2.55 7.63
C SER A 316 15.15 3.84 7.90
N ASP A 317 14.95 4.17 9.19
CA ASP A 317 14.45 5.49 9.61
C ASP A 317 15.29 6.61 9.00
N GLN A 318 16.61 6.46 9.02
CA GLN A 318 17.52 7.46 8.49
C GLN A 318 17.30 7.69 6.99
N ALA A 319 17.22 6.64 6.19
CA ALA A 319 17.03 6.78 4.75
C ALA A 319 15.63 7.33 4.42
N LEU A 320 14.60 6.87 5.12
CA LEU A 320 13.23 7.34 4.89
C LEU A 320 13.04 8.81 5.26
N TYR A 321 13.68 9.28 6.36
CA TYR A 321 13.47 10.61 6.91
C TYR A 321 14.52 11.64 6.49
N SER A 322 15.66 11.23 5.96
CA SER A 322 16.75 12.12 5.53
C SER A 322 16.74 12.45 4.04
N GLY A 323 15.71 12.08 3.32
CA GLY A 323 15.56 12.44 1.91
C GLY A 323 15.58 13.96 1.69
N SER A 324 15.67 14.41 0.44
CA SER A 324 15.81 15.82 0.04
C SER A 324 14.90 16.77 0.80
N ALA A 325 15.14 18.06 0.71
CA ALA A 325 14.43 19.12 1.46
C ALA A 325 12.89 19.06 1.37
N THR A 326 12.35 18.30 0.41
CA THR A 326 10.92 18.04 0.23
C THR A 326 10.41 16.84 1.02
N ARG A 327 11.29 15.94 1.45
CA ARG A 327 10.92 14.83 2.33
C ARG A 327 11.12 15.26 3.78
N LYS A 328 10.17 16.03 4.31
CA LYS A 328 10.15 16.40 5.73
C LYS A 328 10.14 15.15 6.59
N PRO A 329 10.78 15.19 7.79
CA PRO A 329 10.70 14.09 8.74
C PRO A 329 9.25 13.68 8.94
N ARG A 330 8.95 12.44 8.65
CA ARG A 330 7.59 11.91 8.72
C ARG A 330 7.30 11.58 10.18
N THR A 331 6.38 12.30 10.78
CA THR A 331 5.92 11.99 12.12
C THR A 331 4.95 10.82 12.00
N ALA A 332 5.37 9.65 12.44
CA ALA A 332 4.45 8.52 12.58
C ALA A 332 3.50 8.84 13.74
N VAL A 333 2.20 8.81 13.47
CA VAL A 333 1.17 9.12 14.47
C VAL A 333 0.85 7.91 15.33
N TRP A 334 0.94 6.73 14.75
CA TRP A 334 0.74 5.48 15.47
C TRP A 334 2.09 4.96 15.91
N GLU A 335 2.39 5.27 17.14
CA GLU A 335 3.64 4.95 17.73
C GLU A 335 3.74 3.45 17.97
N THR A 336 4.37 2.80 17.04
CA THR A 336 5.12 1.63 17.43
C THR A 336 6.39 2.13 18.15
N THR A 337 6.78 1.47 19.22
CA THR A 337 8.09 1.71 19.89
C THR A 337 9.23 1.18 19.03
N GLU A 338 8.90 0.39 18.01
CA GLU A 338 9.86 -0.21 17.09
C GLU A 338 10.46 0.84 16.16
N ARG A 339 11.72 0.63 15.79
CA ARG A 339 12.48 1.55 14.94
C ARG A 339 13.27 0.78 13.89
N ALA A 340 13.32 1.30 12.69
CA ALA A 340 14.16 0.80 11.61
C ALA A 340 15.58 1.38 11.70
N ASN A 341 16.36 0.87 12.64
CA ASN A 341 17.67 1.43 12.98
C ASN A 341 18.81 0.96 12.08
N THR A 342 18.62 -0.13 11.33
CA THR A 342 19.69 -0.70 10.50
C THR A 342 19.60 -0.21 9.07
N ALA A 343 20.73 0.29 8.56
CA ALA A 343 20.90 0.84 7.21
C ALA A 343 21.40 -0.22 6.19
N LEU A 344 21.23 -1.51 6.49
CA LEU A 344 21.80 -2.60 5.71
C LEU A 344 21.46 -2.52 4.22
N TYR A 345 20.22 -2.10 3.91
CA TYR A 345 19.72 -2.06 2.53
C TYR A 345 19.62 -0.65 1.95
N ASP A 346 19.94 0.41 2.69
CA ASP A 346 19.72 1.79 2.24
C ASP A 346 20.47 2.16 0.96
N LEU A 347 21.65 1.57 0.76
CA LEU A 347 22.49 1.79 -0.42
C LEU A 347 22.53 0.58 -1.36
N ALA A 348 21.58 -0.33 -1.24
CA ALA A 348 21.53 -1.51 -2.09
C ALA A 348 21.28 -1.13 -3.56
N ARG A 349 22.06 -1.71 -4.47
CA ARG A 349 22.03 -1.37 -5.90
C ARG A 349 20.68 -1.66 -6.56
N TRP A 350 19.96 -2.66 -6.09
CA TRP A 350 18.63 -2.99 -6.62
C TRP A 350 17.56 -1.89 -6.38
N ARG A 351 17.84 -0.90 -5.54
CA ARG A 351 16.93 0.26 -5.39
C ARG A 351 16.81 1.10 -6.65
N GLU A 352 17.80 1.03 -7.52
CA GLU A 352 17.85 1.79 -8.77
C GLU A 352 17.17 1.04 -9.94
N THR A 353 16.74 -0.22 -9.73
CA THR A 353 16.03 -0.98 -10.77
C THR A 353 14.53 -0.71 -10.71
N ASN A 354 13.88 -0.83 -11.86
CA ASN A 354 12.43 -0.79 -11.99
C ASN A 354 11.86 -2.10 -12.56
N THR A 355 12.61 -3.18 -12.41
CA THR A 355 12.19 -4.52 -12.82
C THR A 355 12.40 -5.51 -11.69
N PRO A 356 11.60 -6.60 -11.63
CA PRO A 356 11.74 -7.59 -10.58
C PRO A 356 13.16 -8.11 -10.44
N MET A 357 13.62 -8.28 -9.21
CA MET A 357 14.87 -8.98 -8.93
C MET A 357 14.70 -10.49 -9.19
N ALA A 358 15.72 -11.11 -9.74
CA ALA A 358 15.76 -12.55 -9.90
C ALA A 358 16.70 -13.20 -8.86
N LYS A 359 16.28 -14.32 -8.29
CA LYS A 359 17.11 -15.13 -7.40
C LYS A 359 17.47 -16.45 -8.05
N LEU A 360 18.77 -16.76 -8.13
CA LEU A 360 19.27 -18.04 -8.64
C LEU A 360 20.32 -18.61 -7.68
N GLY A 361 20.00 -19.72 -7.06
CA GLY A 361 20.76 -20.26 -5.94
C GLY A 361 20.77 -19.31 -4.74
N SER A 362 21.94 -18.94 -4.24
CA SER A 362 22.10 -17.97 -3.14
C SER A 362 22.32 -16.54 -3.62
N GLN A 363 22.30 -16.30 -4.92
CA GLN A 363 22.62 -15.00 -5.52
C GLN A 363 21.36 -14.30 -6.03
N TYR A 364 21.33 -12.99 -5.86
CA TYR A 364 20.33 -12.10 -6.43
C TYR A 364 20.90 -11.38 -7.65
N TYR A 365 20.02 -11.06 -8.59
CA TYR A 365 20.36 -10.40 -9.84
C TYR A 365 19.35 -9.27 -10.08
N CYS A 366 19.86 -8.15 -10.56
CA CYS A 366 19.04 -7.06 -11.10
C CYS A 366 19.70 -6.46 -12.34
N VAL A 367 18.91 -5.76 -13.15
CA VAL A 367 19.42 -4.99 -14.29
C VAL A 367 19.22 -3.50 -14.00
N LEU A 368 20.28 -2.74 -14.20
CA LEU A 368 20.23 -1.28 -14.15
C LEU A 368 20.56 -0.71 -15.54
N PHE A 369 19.97 0.44 -15.84
CA PHE A 369 20.24 1.16 -17.07
C PHE A 369 21.14 2.35 -16.84
N ASP A 370 22.21 2.42 -17.60
CA ASP A 370 23.02 3.62 -17.74
C ASP A 370 22.45 4.47 -18.87
N LYS A 371 21.66 5.50 -18.51
CA LYS A 371 21.01 6.40 -19.47
C LYS A 371 22.00 7.15 -20.36
N THR A 372 23.19 7.45 -19.83
CA THR A 372 24.22 8.18 -20.54
C THR A 372 24.96 7.29 -21.54
N ALA A 373 25.36 6.10 -21.07
CA ALA A 373 26.06 5.11 -21.90
C ALA A 373 25.11 4.36 -22.84
N LYS A 374 23.79 4.40 -22.59
CA LYS A 374 22.79 3.59 -23.30
C LYS A 374 23.08 2.09 -23.23
N THR A 375 23.48 1.62 -22.05
CA THR A 375 23.81 0.24 -21.79
C THR A 375 22.97 -0.31 -20.65
N ALA A 376 22.57 -1.55 -20.76
CA ALA A 376 22.01 -2.30 -19.66
C ALA A 376 23.14 -3.02 -18.94
N LYS A 377 23.10 -3.06 -17.60
CA LYS A 377 24.12 -3.65 -16.76
C LYS A 377 23.50 -4.67 -15.83
N LEU A 378 23.97 -5.92 -15.93
CA LEU A 378 23.56 -6.99 -15.04
C LEU A 378 24.43 -6.97 -13.77
N TYR A 379 23.76 -6.90 -12.63
CA TYR A 379 24.37 -6.97 -11.31
C TYR A 379 24.07 -8.30 -10.65
N ARG A 380 25.03 -8.77 -9.84
CA ARG A 380 24.90 -9.99 -9.03
C ARG A 380 25.48 -9.76 -7.65
N GLY A 381 24.87 -10.34 -6.65
CA GLY A 381 25.40 -10.31 -5.28
C GLY A 381 24.49 -10.99 -4.28
N ASP A 382 24.71 -10.67 -3.01
CA ASP A 382 23.77 -10.97 -1.95
C ASP A 382 22.65 -9.91 -1.86
N LYS A 383 21.77 -10.05 -0.86
CA LYS A 383 20.63 -9.14 -0.69
C LYS A 383 21.01 -7.70 -0.29
N ALA A 384 22.24 -7.43 0.12
CA ALA A 384 22.70 -6.10 0.53
C ALA A 384 23.71 -5.50 -0.46
N THR A 385 24.55 -6.35 -1.06
CA THR A 385 25.70 -5.92 -1.86
C THR A 385 25.71 -6.58 -3.22
N MET A 386 25.69 -5.78 -4.27
CA MET A 386 25.75 -6.26 -5.65
C MET A 386 26.87 -5.59 -6.43
N SER A 387 27.46 -6.36 -7.35
CA SER A 387 28.50 -5.88 -8.26
C SER A 387 28.08 -6.10 -9.70
N GLU A 388 28.45 -5.18 -10.57
CA GLU A 388 28.31 -5.33 -12.01
C GLU A 388 29.12 -6.54 -12.49
N ILE A 389 28.49 -7.41 -13.25
CA ILE A 389 29.10 -8.61 -13.81
C ILE A 389 29.10 -8.58 -15.33
N ARG A 390 28.20 -7.83 -15.94
CA ARG A 390 28.10 -7.75 -17.40
C ARG A 390 27.42 -6.46 -17.81
N ALA A 391 27.94 -5.80 -18.85
CA ALA A 391 27.23 -4.80 -19.62
C ALA A 391 26.83 -5.38 -20.98
N PHE A 392 25.71 -4.94 -21.52
CA PHE A 392 25.27 -5.25 -22.87
C PHE A 392 24.59 -4.03 -23.49
N ASP A 393 24.85 -3.85 -24.78
CA ASP A 393 24.33 -2.71 -25.51
C ASP A 393 22.82 -2.89 -25.71
N ASP A 394 22.07 -1.82 -25.49
CA ASP A 394 20.68 -1.73 -25.87
C ASP A 394 20.49 -0.43 -26.64
N GLU A 395 20.64 -0.54 -27.96
CA GLU A 395 20.61 0.62 -28.86
C GLU A 395 19.18 1.10 -29.16
N LYS A 396 18.16 0.33 -28.77
CA LYS A 396 16.77 0.57 -29.14
C LYS A 396 16.02 1.22 -28.00
N TRP A 397 16.36 2.48 -27.76
CA TRP A 397 15.65 3.29 -26.81
C TRP A 397 14.32 3.74 -27.35
N TYR A 398 13.34 3.81 -26.48
CA TYR A 398 12.05 4.38 -26.79
C TYR A 398 12.21 5.83 -27.23
N GLY A 399 11.79 6.17 -28.44
CA GLY A 399 12.29 7.35 -29.14
C GLY A 399 11.40 8.59 -29.12
N ALA A 400 10.58 8.83 -28.10
CA ALA A 400 9.88 10.10 -28.01
C ALA A 400 10.81 11.17 -27.43
N PRO A 401 11.01 12.32 -28.08
CA PRO A 401 12.02 13.32 -27.69
C PRO A 401 11.87 13.90 -26.30
N ASN A 402 10.71 13.77 -25.68
CA ASN A 402 10.39 14.23 -24.34
C ASN A 402 9.89 13.09 -23.44
N SER A 403 10.00 11.85 -23.86
CA SER A 403 9.53 10.75 -23.04
C SER A 403 10.63 10.35 -22.10
N PHE A 404 10.28 10.32 -20.89
CA PHE A 404 10.99 9.85 -19.72
C PHE A 404 11.40 8.38 -19.80
N TYR A 405 10.67 7.63 -20.56
CA TYR A 405 10.84 6.21 -20.83
C TYR A 405 11.91 5.89 -21.86
N THR A 406 12.86 6.75 -21.99
CA THR A 406 14.13 6.43 -22.65
C THR A 406 14.95 5.41 -21.84
N THR A 407 14.40 4.91 -20.74
CA THR A 407 14.97 3.78 -20.04
C THR A 407 14.34 2.52 -20.55
N ALA A 408 15.11 1.77 -21.27
CA ALA A 408 14.76 0.44 -21.62
C ALA A 408 14.43 -0.37 -20.36
N TRP A 409 13.43 -1.18 -20.47
CA TRP A 409 12.99 -2.04 -19.40
C TRP A 409 13.55 -3.44 -19.68
N ALA A 410 14.52 -3.85 -18.90
CA ALA A 410 15.02 -5.21 -19.02
C ALA A 410 14.27 -6.09 -18.03
N GLY A 411 13.58 -7.09 -18.54
CA GLY A 411 12.98 -8.12 -17.70
C GLY A 411 14.02 -9.16 -17.31
N LEU A 412 13.85 -9.72 -16.11
CA LEU A 412 14.61 -10.86 -15.62
C LEU A 412 13.66 -11.98 -15.21
N ALA A 413 14.03 -13.21 -15.56
CA ALA A 413 13.37 -14.40 -15.05
C ALA A 413 14.39 -15.54 -14.89
N VAL A 414 14.06 -16.52 -14.05
CA VAL A 414 14.87 -17.73 -13.89
C VAL A 414 14.18 -18.91 -14.54
N TRP A 415 14.89 -19.63 -15.38
CA TRP A 415 14.42 -20.88 -15.96
C TRP A 415 15.56 -21.86 -16.19
N ASN A 416 15.38 -23.12 -15.78
CA ASN A 416 16.38 -24.20 -15.92
C ASN A 416 17.81 -23.81 -15.50
N GLY A 417 17.94 -23.11 -14.36
CA GLY A 417 19.22 -22.75 -13.78
C GLY A 417 19.99 -21.64 -14.52
N LYS A 418 19.31 -20.91 -15.41
CA LYS A 418 19.84 -19.74 -16.12
C LYS A 418 18.94 -18.54 -15.90
N LEU A 419 19.49 -17.34 -16.15
CA LEU A 419 18.68 -16.14 -16.23
C LEU A 419 18.24 -15.92 -17.68
N LEU A 420 16.95 -15.70 -17.86
CA LEU A 420 16.38 -15.11 -19.06
C LEU A 420 16.36 -13.60 -18.88
N ILE A 421 16.90 -12.88 -19.84
CA ILE A 421 16.94 -11.42 -19.86
C ILE A 421 16.23 -10.94 -21.11
N SER A 422 15.30 -10.01 -20.98
CA SER A 422 14.75 -9.28 -22.13
C SER A 422 15.39 -7.90 -22.24
N THR A 423 15.63 -7.47 -23.46
CA THR A 423 15.82 -6.09 -23.85
C THR A 423 14.60 -5.61 -24.64
N ASN A 424 14.67 -4.44 -25.26
CA ASN A 424 13.52 -3.88 -25.99
C ASN A 424 12.97 -4.79 -27.11
N THR A 425 13.81 -5.64 -27.72
CA THR A 425 13.39 -6.52 -28.82
C THR A 425 13.98 -7.93 -28.76
N GLU A 426 14.81 -8.22 -27.81
CA GLU A 426 15.62 -9.44 -27.79
C GLU A 426 15.50 -10.19 -26.49
N PHE A 427 15.68 -11.51 -26.55
CA PHE A 427 15.87 -12.35 -25.37
C PHE A 427 17.28 -12.92 -25.36
N TYR A 428 17.86 -12.99 -24.15
CA TYR A 428 19.19 -13.52 -23.87
C TYR A 428 19.14 -14.55 -22.76
N TRP A 429 20.01 -15.57 -22.88
CA TRP A 429 20.42 -16.37 -21.73
C TRP A 429 21.70 -15.83 -21.12
N TYR A 430 21.69 -15.71 -19.81
CA TYR A 430 22.90 -15.59 -19.02
C TYR A 430 23.08 -16.89 -18.23
N ASP A 431 24.22 -17.54 -18.44
CA ASP A 431 24.66 -18.74 -17.73
C ASP A 431 25.58 -18.33 -16.57
N PRO A 432 25.15 -18.46 -15.30
CA PRO A 432 25.95 -18.02 -14.14
C PRO A 432 27.21 -18.88 -13.94
N GLN A 433 27.25 -20.09 -14.49
CA GLN A 433 28.41 -20.99 -14.34
C GLN A 433 29.54 -20.61 -15.28
N SER A 434 29.22 -20.30 -16.51
CA SER A 434 30.22 -19.93 -17.54
C SER A 434 30.39 -18.40 -17.67
N GLY A 435 29.46 -17.61 -17.15
CA GLY A 435 29.38 -16.15 -17.38
C GLY A 435 29.02 -15.78 -18.81
N ALA A 436 28.55 -16.73 -19.62
CA ALA A 436 28.18 -16.49 -21.02
C ALA A 436 26.82 -15.79 -21.12
N LEU A 437 26.75 -14.75 -21.94
CA LEU A 437 25.53 -14.12 -22.38
C LEU A 437 25.27 -14.49 -23.83
N THR A 438 24.17 -15.13 -24.13
CA THR A 438 23.86 -15.65 -25.47
C THR A 438 22.48 -15.13 -25.90
N LYS A 439 22.43 -14.44 -27.05
CA LYS A 439 21.16 -14.05 -27.65
C LYS A 439 20.43 -15.30 -28.16
N ILE A 440 19.15 -15.45 -27.76
CA ILE A 440 18.32 -16.61 -28.11
C ILE A 440 17.14 -16.25 -28.99
N ALA A 441 16.74 -14.98 -29.00
CA ALA A 441 15.69 -14.50 -29.89
C ALA A 441 15.91 -13.02 -30.23
N ASP A 442 15.48 -12.66 -31.43
CA ASP A 442 15.26 -11.31 -31.89
C ASP A 442 13.81 -11.22 -32.38
N LEU A 443 12.99 -10.47 -31.65
CA LEU A 443 11.56 -10.37 -31.91
C LEU A 443 11.18 -9.11 -32.72
N LEU A 444 12.16 -8.35 -33.23
CA LEU A 444 11.92 -7.09 -33.92
C LEU A 444 10.90 -7.26 -35.07
N SER A 445 11.02 -8.31 -35.86
CA SER A 445 10.11 -8.59 -36.99
C SER A 445 8.69 -8.95 -36.54
N VAL A 446 8.53 -9.49 -35.34
CA VAL A 446 7.22 -9.88 -34.77
C VAL A 446 6.57 -8.73 -34.02
N LEU A 447 7.38 -7.91 -33.39
CA LEU A 447 6.93 -6.75 -32.61
C LEU A 447 6.47 -5.59 -33.49
N GLY A 448 7.07 -5.42 -34.70
CA GLY A 448 6.84 -4.26 -35.56
C GLY A 448 7.38 -2.98 -34.93
N SER A 449 6.50 -2.02 -34.66
CA SER A 449 6.83 -0.79 -33.94
C SER A 449 6.91 -0.96 -32.42
N LYS A 450 6.45 -2.10 -31.88
CA LYS A 450 6.40 -2.34 -30.43
C LYS A 450 7.75 -2.77 -29.85
N GLN A 451 7.90 -2.55 -28.57
CA GLN A 451 9.06 -2.96 -27.78
C GLN A 451 8.62 -3.84 -26.59
N ILE A 452 9.53 -4.65 -26.10
CA ILE A 452 9.33 -5.44 -24.88
C ILE A 452 9.55 -4.51 -23.68
N PHE A 453 8.58 -4.48 -22.78
CA PHE A 453 8.66 -3.73 -21.54
C PHE A 453 9.11 -4.58 -20.33
N GLY A 454 9.20 -5.89 -20.50
CA GLY A 454 9.72 -6.79 -19.49
C GLY A 454 9.06 -8.15 -19.54
N ILE A 455 9.58 -9.06 -18.75
CA ILE A 455 9.09 -10.42 -18.59
C ILE A 455 8.16 -10.47 -17.39
N CYS A 456 6.95 -11.01 -17.56
CA CYS A 456 6.02 -11.23 -16.45
C CYS A 456 6.34 -12.56 -15.74
N GLU A 457 6.48 -13.63 -16.54
CA GLU A 457 6.74 -14.97 -16.02
C GLU A 457 7.36 -15.89 -17.08
N VAL A 458 7.95 -16.99 -16.63
CA VAL A 458 8.33 -18.12 -17.47
C VAL A 458 7.78 -19.38 -16.82
N ASP A 459 6.89 -20.08 -17.52
CA ASP A 459 6.30 -21.31 -16.99
C ASP A 459 7.24 -22.51 -17.06
N SER A 460 6.86 -23.61 -16.45
CA SER A 460 7.66 -24.84 -16.42
C SER A 460 7.90 -25.46 -17.82
N ALA A 461 7.05 -25.14 -18.79
CA ALA A 461 7.20 -25.59 -20.19
C ALA A 461 8.10 -24.67 -21.01
N GLY A 462 8.57 -23.55 -20.44
CA GLY A 462 9.40 -22.56 -21.10
C GLY A 462 8.60 -21.57 -21.96
N THR A 463 7.33 -21.37 -21.65
CA THR A 463 6.55 -20.26 -22.23
C THR A 463 6.87 -18.98 -21.48
N VAL A 464 7.40 -18.01 -22.18
CA VAL A 464 7.67 -16.67 -21.66
C VAL A 464 6.46 -15.80 -21.91
N THR A 465 5.87 -15.28 -20.83
CA THR A 465 4.85 -14.22 -20.88
C THR A 465 5.54 -12.88 -20.70
N TYR A 466 5.36 -11.96 -21.63
CA TYR A 466 5.98 -10.64 -21.62
C TYR A 466 5.01 -9.54 -22.05
N VAL A 467 5.31 -8.32 -21.66
CA VAL A 467 4.53 -7.13 -22.04
C VAL A 467 5.23 -6.43 -23.20
N ALA A 468 4.44 -6.02 -24.21
CA ALA A 468 4.92 -5.23 -25.34
C ALA A 468 3.98 -4.06 -25.61
N ALA A 469 4.55 -2.90 -25.97
CA ALA A 469 3.80 -1.70 -26.34
C ALA A 469 4.56 -0.87 -27.40
N GLU A 470 3.85 0.06 -28.05
CA GLU A 470 4.47 0.99 -29.01
C GLU A 470 5.14 2.16 -28.29
N ASP A 471 4.51 2.59 -27.23
CA ASP A 471 4.95 3.68 -26.35
C ASP A 471 4.52 3.41 -24.91
N CYS A 472 5.02 4.22 -24.02
CA CYS A 472 4.75 4.15 -22.61
C CYS A 472 3.34 4.64 -22.22
N GLU A 473 2.71 5.40 -23.10
CA GLU A 473 1.34 5.89 -22.97
C GLU A 473 0.34 4.98 -23.71
N GLY A 474 0.88 4.01 -24.46
CA GLY A 474 0.12 3.12 -25.33
C GLY A 474 -0.50 1.94 -24.62
N VAL A 475 -1.32 1.21 -25.40
CA VAL A 475 -1.95 -0.01 -24.91
C VAL A 475 -0.90 -1.11 -24.78
N TYR A 476 -0.64 -1.53 -23.57
CA TYR A 476 0.20 -2.67 -23.26
C TYR A 476 -0.49 -3.96 -23.70
N GLN A 477 0.27 -4.83 -24.36
CA GLN A 477 -0.20 -6.12 -24.81
C GLN A 477 0.62 -7.23 -24.18
N THR A 478 -0.03 -8.08 -23.44
CA THR A 478 0.57 -9.34 -22.99
C THR A 478 0.73 -10.26 -24.20
N ARG A 479 1.94 -10.79 -24.36
CA ARG A 479 2.33 -11.71 -25.42
C ARG A 479 3.05 -12.91 -24.83
N THR A 480 3.10 -13.97 -25.61
CA THR A 480 3.85 -15.18 -25.26
C THR A 480 4.90 -15.50 -26.31
N TRP A 481 6.00 -16.09 -25.86
CA TRP A 481 7.06 -16.64 -26.70
C TRP A 481 7.54 -17.96 -26.12
N GLN A 482 7.72 -18.95 -26.98
CA GLN A 482 8.19 -20.27 -26.56
C GLN A 482 9.70 -20.34 -26.65
N ILE A 483 10.37 -20.66 -25.54
CA ILE A 483 11.80 -20.96 -25.55
C ILE A 483 12.03 -22.17 -26.45
N PRO A 484 12.94 -22.07 -27.43
CA PRO A 484 13.27 -23.21 -28.30
C PRO A 484 13.76 -24.41 -27.48
N ALA A 485 13.31 -25.60 -27.86
CA ALA A 485 13.88 -26.83 -27.32
C ALA A 485 15.39 -26.88 -27.63
N ALA A 486 16.20 -27.22 -26.61
CA ALA A 486 17.65 -27.26 -26.72
C ALA A 486 18.14 -28.43 -27.61
#